data_c604e59f0514b1a6932ea709c69b52c3
#
_entry.id   c604e59f0514b1a6932ea709c69b52c3
#
_cell.length_a   1.000
_cell.length_b   1.000
_cell.length_c   1.000
_cell.angle_alpha   90.00
_cell.angle_beta   90.00
_cell.angle_gamma   90.00
#
_symmetry.space_group_name_H-M   'P 1'
#
loop_
_entity.id
_entity.type
_entity.pdbx_description
1 polymer ?
#
loop_
_entity_poly.entity_id
_entity_poly.type
_entity_poly.pdbx_seq_one_letter_code
_entity_poly.pdbx_strand_id
1 'polypeptide(L)'
;MRKRNVWSVGVMVLCMVVLFLGGAFAEDQLEIAFIRATGEPYYQYGSRAAEIAAKKLGVKMIVYTSNLDPAQELANVQDAISRGVDGILIYAVSLSSERAAVDAANKAGVPIFFQYGYHPDLLPKSAGFMQIDLKGFARPLGEWMAENIPSGKIAIIEGTLGRGDAEAYTEGFLEGLAKNPNLQVVAKVSAEWNRQKAYEAATNIITAHPDIVGMFVQNEDMAVGVVNALERIGKLEQVKIVSQNGAPYGLDLIREGKLQLTNANPPSIASVMALRILLGVIKGEIEPGHFYWAPTQLISKENLNVAYRWDASEEEIEEWLKLPLPEPVIPPPSS
;
A
#
# COMPACT_ATOMS: atom_id res chain seq x y z
N MET A 1 -105.35 0.76 1.68
CA MET A 1 -104.35 0.06 2.47
C MET A 1 -103.07 -0.07 1.67
N ARG A 2 -102.02 0.71 1.97
CA ARG A 2 -100.79 0.86 1.16
C ARG A 2 -99.74 -0.10 1.63
N LYS A 3 -99.21 -0.95 0.68
CA LYS A 3 -98.03 -1.78 0.91
C LYS A 3 -96.83 -0.94 0.67
N ARG A 4 -95.88 -0.86 1.67
CA ARG A 4 -94.55 -0.22 1.55
C ARG A 4 -93.54 -1.29 1.16
N ASN A 5 -92.95 -1.10 -0.02
CA ASN A 5 -91.79 -1.87 -0.48
C ASN A 5 -90.50 -1.35 0.23
N VAL A 6 -89.74 -2.24 0.86
CA VAL A 6 -88.45 -1.96 1.44
C VAL A 6 -87.40 -2.40 0.44
N TRP A 7 -86.66 -1.47 -0.06
CA TRP A 7 -85.51 -1.72 -0.90
C TRP A 7 -84.27 -1.96 -0.01
N SER A 8 -83.69 -3.18 -0.06
CA SER A 8 -82.42 -3.50 0.57
C SER A 8 -81.30 -3.06 -0.35
N VAL A 9 -80.51 -2.08 0.07
CA VAL A 9 -79.30 -1.64 -0.59
C VAL A 9 -78.15 -2.55 -0.12
N GLY A 10 -77.74 -3.45 -1.02
CA GLY A 10 -76.50 -4.26 -0.81
C GLY A 10 -75.30 -3.42 -1.05
N VAL A 11 -74.53 -3.15 0.01
CA VAL A 11 -73.24 -2.54 -0.10
C VAL A 11 -72.17 -3.60 -0.49
N MET A 12 -71.78 -3.55 -1.75
CA MET A 12 -70.70 -4.40 -2.29
C MET A 12 -69.34 -3.77 -1.87
N VAL A 13 -68.70 -4.34 -0.82
CA VAL A 13 -67.35 -3.98 -0.41
C VAL A 13 -66.38 -4.63 -1.38
N LEU A 14 -65.81 -3.83 -2.28
CA LEU A 14 -64.75 -4.24 -3.20
C LEU A 14 -63.42 -4.23 -2.42
N CYS A 15 -62.96 -5.39 -1.94
CA CYS A 15 -61.63 -5.57 -1.39
C CYS A 15 -60.59 -5.44 -2.51
N MET A 16 -59.98 -4.27 -2.66
CA MET A 16 -58.80 -4.05 -3.51
C MET A 16 -57.59 -4.66 -2.80
N VAL A 17 -57.22 -5.88 -3.18
CA VAL A 17 -55.97 -6.51 -2.77
C VAL A 17 -54.86 -5.81 -3.56
N VAL A 18 -54.17 -4.85 -2.93
CA VAL A 18 -52.92 -4.26 -3.44
C VAL A 18 -51.84 -5.33 -3.25
N LEU A 19 -51.57 -6.11 -4.28
CA LEU A 19 -50.34 -6.91 -4.36
C LEU A 19 -49.15 -5.94 -4.43
N PHE A 20 -48.51 -5.69 -3.28
CA PHE A 20 -47.16 -5.21 -3.24
C PHE A 20 -46.27 -6.30 -3.87
N LEU A 21 -46.05 -6.22 -5.18
CA LEU A 21 -44.90 -6.83 -5.81
C LEU A 21 -43.67 -6.14 -5.21
N GLY A 22 -43.18 -6.71 -4.13
CA GLY A 22 -41.84 -6.42 -3.65
C GLY A 22 -40.87 -6.87 -4.73
N GLY A 23 -40.63 -6.00 -5.71
CA GLY A 23 -39.44 -6.12 -6.55
C GLY A 23 -38.29 -6.05 -5.59
N ALA A 24 -37.58 -7.15 -5.37
CA ALA A 24 -36.23 -7.13 -4.88
C ALA A 24 -35.45 -6.30 -5.94
N PHE A 25 -35.30 -5.01 -5.69
CA PHE A 25 -34.27 -4.26 -6.39
C PHE A 25 -32.97 -5.02 -6.05
N ALA A 26 -32.40 -5.71 -7.02
CA ALA A 26 -31.03 -6.16 -6.90
C ALA A 26 -30.26 -4.87 -6.55
N GLU A 27 -29.71 -4.82 -5.35
CA GLU A 27 -28.82 -3.74 -4.96
C GLU A 27 -27.72 -3.73 -6.02
N ASP A 28 -27.64 -2.65 -6.81
CA ASP A 28 -26.66 -2.57 -7.90
C ASP A 28 -25.29 -2.84 -7.30
N GLN A 29 -24.61 -3.84 -7.81
CA GLN A 29 -23.32 -4.26 -7.32
C GLN A 29 -22.33 -3.09 -7.47
N LEU A 30 -21.76 -2.61 -6.35
CA LEU A 30 -20.77 -1.54 -6.38
C LEU A 30 -19.61 -1.88 -7.31
N GLU A 31 -19.17 -0.90 -8.08
CA GLU A 31 -18.03 -1.00 -9.01
C GLU A 31 -16.93 -0.02 -8.62
N ILE A 32 -15.72 -0.51 -8.38
CA ILE A 32 -14.55 0.29 -7.98
C ILE A 32 -13.50 0.24 -9.08
N ALA A 33 -12.94 1.40 -9.44
CA ALA A 33 -11.76 1.47 -10.28
C ALA A 33 -10.50 1.41 -9.41
N PHE A 34 -9.55 0.53 -9.75
CA PHE A 34 -8.21 0.51 -9.19
C PHE A 34 -7.21 0.99 -10.25
N ILE A 35 -6.56 2.13 -10.01
CA ILE A 35 -5.63 2.74 -10.96
C ILE A 35 -4.20 2.57 -10.43
N ARG A 36 -3.38 1.80 -11.15
CA ARG A 36 -1.97 1.57 -10.83
C ARG A 36 -1.10 2.60 -11.52
N ALA A 37 -0.06 3.09 -10.82
CA ALA A 37 0.95 3.97 -11.42
C ALA A 37 1.71 3.28 -12.55
N THR A 38 2.03 2.00 -12.37
CA THR A 38 2.76 1.18 -13.35
C THR A 38 2.37 -0.30 -13.26
N GLY A 39 2.86 -1.11 -14.20
CA GLY A 39 2.70 -2.56 -14.22
C GLY A 39 3.78 -3.34 -13.43
N GLU A 40 4.57 -2.70 -12.60
CA GLU A 40 5.58 -3.37 -11.78
C GLU A 40 4.96 -4.29 -10.69
N PRO A 41 5.70 -5.32 -10.22
CA PRO A 41 5.17 -6.34 -9.30
C PRO A 41 4.51 -5.76 -8.05
N TYR A 42 5.08 -4.72 -7.42
CA TYR A 42 4.50 -4.08 -6.24
C TYR A 42 3.03 -3.70 -6.47
N TYR A 43 2.74 -2.98 -7.54
CA TYR A 43 1.39 -2.52 -7.88
C TYR A 43 0.48 -3.67 -8.37
N GLN A 44 1.06 -4.70 -9.02
CA GLN A 44 0.31 -5.87 -9.44
C GLN A 44 -0.20 -6.69 -8.24
N TYR A 45 0.63 -6.91 -7.23
CA TYR A 45 0.22 -7.63 -6.02
C TYR A 45 -0.84 -6.85 -5.23
N GLY A 46 -0.71 -5.52 -5.14
CA GLY A 46 -1.71 -4.67 -4.51
C GLY A 46 -3.07 -4.77 -5.19
N SER A 47 -3.12 -4.56 -6.51
CA SER A 47 -4.38 -4.65 -7.26
C SER A 47 -4.99 -6.05 -7.22
N ARG A 48 -4.19 -7.12 -7.36
CA ARG A 48 -4.65 -8.51 -7.23
C ARG A 48 -5.31 -8.77 -5.88
N ALA A 49 -4.70 -8.33 -4.79
CA ALA A 49 -5.27 -8.52 -3.46
C ALA A 49 -6.58 -7.74 -3.28
N ALA A 50 -6.64 -6.50 -3.80
CA ALA A 50 -7.87 -5.71 -3.80
C ALA A 50 -8.97 -6.34 -4.65
N GLU A 51 -8.67 -6.93 -5.83
CA GLU A 51 -9.63 -7.65 -6.67
C GLU A 51 -10.23 -8.87 -5.93
N ILE A 52 -9.38 -9.66 -5.25
CA ILE A 52 -9.83 -10.81 -4.44
C ILE A 52 -10.73 -10.32 -3.30
N ALA A 53 -10.31 -9.29 -2.58
CA ALA A 53 -11.09 -8.71 -1.49
C ALA A 53 -12.44 -8.14 -1.99
N ALA A 54 -12.43 -7.40 -3.10
CA ALA A 54 -13.64 -6.87 -3.73
C ALA A 54 -14.62 -7.98 -4.08
N LYS A 55 -14.16 -9.05 -4.74
CA LYS A 55 -14.99 -10.22 -5.07
C LYS A 55 -15.63 -10.85 -3.82
N LYS A 56 -14.87 -11.00 -2.73
CA LYS A 56 -15.40 -11.55 -1.46
C LYS A 56 -16.41 -10.62 -0.77
N LEU A 57 -16.30 -9.31 -1.01
CA LEU A 57 -17.23 -8.29 -0.51
C LEU A 57 -18.42 -8.04 -1.46
N GLY A 58 -18.55 -8.78 -2.56
CA GLY A 58 -19.61 -8.59 -3.54
C GLY A 58 -19.46 -7.33 -4.40
N VAL A 59 -18.25 -6.79 -4.51
CA VAL A 59 -17.90 -5.58 -5.26
C VAL A 59 -17.21 -5.96 -6.56
N LYS A 60 -17.53 -5.29 -7.65
CA LYS A 60 -16.83 -5.41 -8.92
C LYS A 60 -15.63 -4.45 -8.94
N MET A 61 -14.50 -4.89 -9.49
CA MET A 61 -13.32 -4.06 -9.63
C MET A 61 -12.83 -4.04 -11.07
N ILE A 62 -12.44 -2.85 -11.54
CA ILE A 62 -11.79 -2.64 -12.84
C ILE A 62 -10.39 -2.10 -12.57
N VAL A 63 -9.38 -2.70 -13.19
CA VAL A 63 -7.98 -2.29 -12.99
C VAL A 63 -7.45 -1.58 -14.22
N TYR A 64 -6.86 -0.40 -13.99
CA TYR A 64 -6.17 0.42 -14.98
C TYR A 64 -4.67 0.48 -14.68
N THR A 65 -3.86 0.81 -15.69
CA THR A 65 -2.42 1.04 -15.51
C THR A 65 -2.02 2.32 -16.24
N SER A 66 -1.31 3.21 -15.56
CA SER A 66 -0.95 4.54 -16.08
C SER A 66 0.45 4.60 -16.69
N ASN A 67 1.28 3.54 -16.53
CA ASN A 67 2.63 3.42 -17.10
C ASN A 67 3.55 4.62 -16.79
N LEU A 68 3.42 5.18 -15.59
CA LEU A 68 4.13 6.39 -15.13
C LEU A 68 3.85 7.63 -15.99
N ASP A 69 2.75 7.64 -16.74
CA ASP A 69 2.30 8.76 -17.55
C ASP A 69 1.13 9.50 -16.88
N PRO A 70 1.32 10.76 -16.42
CA PRO A 70 0.26 11.55 -15.79
C PRO A 70 -0.95 11.82 -16.72
N ALA A 71 -0.75 11.91 -18.03
CA ALA A 71 -1.84 12.10 -18.98
C ALA A 71 -2.67 10.81 -19.11
N GLN A 72 -2.03 9.65 -19.16
CA GLN A 72 -2.70 8.36 -19.14
C GLN A 72 -3.45 8.14 -17.82
N GLU A 73 -2.88 8.56 -16.69
CA GLU A 73 -3.56 8.47 -15.38
C GLU A 73 -4.86 9.27 -15.38
N LEU A 74 -4.81 10.53 -15.81
CA LEU A 74 -6.02 11.36 -15.91
C LEU A 74 -7.05 10.75 -16.88
N ALA A 75 -6.62 10.18 -18.00
CA ALA A 75 -7.50 9.50 -18.96
C ALA A 75 -8.16 8.27 -18.29
N ASN A 76 -7.43 7.49 -17.52
CA ASN A 76 -7.95 6.34 -16.76
C ASN A 76 -8.99 6.78 -15.72
N VAL A 77 -8.75 7.88 -14.99
CA VAL A 77 -9.72 8.45 -14.03
C VAL A 77 -11.00 8.88 -14.76
N GLN A 78 -10.88 9.56 -15.91
CA GLN A 78 -12.03 10.01 -16.69
C GLN A 78 -12.82 8.84 -17.30
N ASP A 79 -12.15 7.78 -17.76
CA ASP A 79 -12.81 6.56 -18.25
C ASP A 79 -13.59 5.87 -17.10
N ALA A 80 -12.98 5.72 -15.94
CA ALA A 80 -13.63 5.17 -14.76
C ALA A 80 -14.90 5.96 -14.38
N ILE A 81 -14.80 7.28 -14.31
CA ILE A 81 -15.94 8.18 -14.07
C ILE A 81 -17.04 7.99 -15.13
N SER A 82 -16.65 7.92 -16.40
CA SER A 82 -17.59 7.77 -17.53
C SER A 82 -18.31 6.43 -17.53
N ARG A 83 -17.71 5.41 -16.92
CA ARG A 83 -18.33 4.09 -16.70
C ARG A 83 -19.30 4.08 -15.52
N GLY A 84 -19.30 5.11 -14.70
CA GLY A 84 -20.18 5.22 -13.54
C GLY A 84 -19.71 4.40 -12.34
N VAL A 85 -18.38 4.30 -12.12
CA VAL A 85 -17.87 3.63 -10.92
C VAL A 85 -18.27 4.38 -9.65
N ASP A 86 -18.49 3.65 -8.56
CA ASP A 86 -18.89 4.18 -7.25
C ASP A 86 -17.70 4.78 -6.46
N GLY A 87 -16.47 4.44 -6.85
CA GLY A 87 -15.27 4.97 -6.21
C GLY A 87 -13.99 4.62 -6.96
N ILE A 88 -12.92 5.35 -6.64
CA ILE A 88 -11.62 5.19 -7.25
C ILE A 88 -10.56 4.95 -6.16
N LEU A 89 -9.78 3.88 -6.30
CA LEU A 89 -8.60 3.56 -5.51
C LEU A 89 -7.39 3.75 -6.41
N ILE A 90 -6.42 4.59 -6.02
CA ILE A 90 -5.34 4.99 -6.93
C ILE A 90 -3.97 5.00 -6.24
N TYR A 91 -2.97 4.48 -6.95
CA TYR A 91 -1.55 4.81 -6.77
C TYR A 91 -1.18 5.87 -7.80
N ALA A 92 -1.05 7.12 -7.38
CA ALA A 92 -0.80 8.23 -8.30
C ALA A 92 0.64 8.22 -8.84
N VAL A 93 0.78 8.71 -10.08
CA VAL A 93 2.08 8.82 -10.77
C VAL A 93 2.93 9.95 -10.19
N SER A 94 2.27 11.05 -9.80
CA SER A 94 2.94 12.25 -9.28
C SER A 94 2.00 13.13 -8.47
N LEU A 95 2.56 14.04 -7.68
CA LEU A 95 1.78 15.02 -6.93
C LEU A 95 0.92 15.94 -7.82
N SER A 96 1.37 16.26 -9.02
CA SER A 96 0.58 17.07 -9.96
C SER A 96 -0.59 16.28 -10.55
N SER A 97 -0.40 14.97 -10.79
CA SER A 97 -1.49 14.12 -11.28
C SER A 97 -2.52 13.80 -10.20
N GLU A 98 -2.14 13.75 -8.92
CA GLU A 98 -3.09 13.65 -7.79
C GLU A 98 -4.11 14.78 -7.81
N ARG A 99 -3.67 16.06 -8.03
CA ARG A 99 -4.59 17.20 -8.12
C ARG A 99 -5.58 17.04 -9.24
N ALA A 100 -5.10 16.70 -10.43
CA ALA A 100 -5.96 16.50 -11.60
C ALA A 100 -6.98 15.36 -11.37
N ALA A 101 -6.57 14.28 -10.72
CA ALA A 101 -7.43 13.16 -10.37
C ALA A 101 -8.51 13.57 -9.35
N VAL A 102 -8.14 14.28 -8.27
CA VAL A 102 -9.08 14.78 -7.25
C VAL A 102 -10.09 15.74 -7.87
N ASP A 103 -9.64 16.68 -8.70
CA ASP A 103 -10.53 17.67 -9.32
C ASP A 103 -11.54 17.00 -10.28
N ALA A 104 -11.10 16.00 -11.05
CA ALA A 104 -11.97 15.22 -11.93
C ALA A 104 -13.00 14.40 -11.15
N ALA A 105 -12.57 13.69 -10.12
CA ALA A 105 -13.41 12.85 -9.27
C ALA A 105 -14.45 13.69 -8.52
N ASN A 106 -14.05 14.80 -7.90
CA ASN A 106 -14.97 15.70 -7.18
C ASN A 106 -16.02 16.33 -8.09
N LYS A 107 -15.63 16.74 -9.30
CA LYS A 107 -16.58 17.27 -10.28
C LYS A 107 -17.66 16.27 -10.64
N ALA A 108 -17.34 14.98 -10.61
CA ALA A 108 -18.26 13.88 -10.90
C ALA A 108 -18.98 13.35 -9.64
N GLY A 109 -18.59 13.78 -8.43
CA GLY A 109 -19.12 13.26 -7.17
C GLY A 109 -18.65 11.84 -6.84
N VAL A 110 -17.52 11.38 -7.40
CA VAL A 110 -16.96 10.05 -7.19
C VAL A 110 -15.89 10.11 -6.12
N PRO A 111 -16.01 9.37 -4.99
CA PRO A 111 -14.98 9.30 -3.95
C PRO A 111 -13.68 8.72 -4.51
N ILE A 112 -12.54 9.37 -4.20
CA ILE A 112 -11.21 8.92 -4.63
C ILE A 112 -10.30 8.77 -3.41
N PHE A 113 -9.66 7.60 -3.27
CA PHE A 113 -8.75 7.27 -2.18
C PHE A 113 -7.34 6.99 -2.72
N PHE A 114 -6.34 7.62 -2.12
CA PHE A 114 -4.95 7.53 -2.54
C PHE A 114 -4.13 6.57 -1.68
N GLN A 115 -3.37 5.70 -2.35
CA GLN A 115 -2.33 4.89 -1.75
C GLN A 115 -0.98 5.47 -2.14
N TYR A 116 -0.20 5.94 -1.17
CA TYR A 116 0.99 6.77 -1.36
C TYR A 116 0.71 8.15 -1.97
N GLY A 117 1.67 9.04 -1.75
CA GLY A 117 1.45 10.45 -1.95
C GLY A 117 0.63 11.07 -0.81
N TYR A 118 0.83 12.33 -0.53
CA TYR A 118 0.04 13.08 0.41
C TYR A 118 0.19 14.57 0.19
N HIS A 119 -0.94 15.23 0.06
CA HIS A 119 -1.03 16.68 0.04
C HIS A 119 -2.05 17.15 1.08
N PRO A 120 -1.67 18.03 2.01
CA PRO A 120 -2.59 18.54 3.04
C PRO A 120 -3.84 19.19 2.48
N ASP A 121 -3.72 19.90 1.36
CA ASP A 121 -4.83 20.61 0.70
C ASP A 121 -5.74 19.68 -0.14
N LEU A 122 -5.31 18.47 -0.46
CA LEU A 122 -6.13 17.46 -1.13
C LEU A 122 -6.86 16.53 -0.16
N LEU A 123 -6.37 16.41 1.08
CA LEU A 123 -6.97 15.52 2.08
C LEU A 123 -8.47 15.78 2.27
N PRO A 124 -8.94 17.02 2.52
CA PRO A 124 -10.37 17.28 2.73
C PRO A 124 -11.22 17.16 1.46
N LYS A 125 -10.59 16.96 0.31
CA LYS A 125 -11.24 16.82 -1.01
C LYS A 125 -11.22 15.38 -1.53
N SER A 126 -10.69 14.45 -0.76
CA SER A 126 -10.56 13.03 -1.12
C SER A 126 -11.33 12.14 -0.14
N ALA A 127 -11.54 10.89 -0.51
CA ALA A 127 -12.01 9.88 0.44
C ALA A 127 -10.96 9.61 1.54
N GLY A 128 -9.68 9.81 1.24
CA GLY A 128 -8.58 9.70 2.18
C GLY A 128 -7.25 9.37 1.50
N PHE A 129 -6.21 9.35 2.33
CA PHE A 129 -4.85 8.96 1.95
C PHE A 129 -4.31 7.89 2.88
N MET A 130 -3.55 6.95 2.32
CA MET A 130 -2.78 5.96 3.07
C MET A 130 -1.31 6.03 2.64
N GLN A 131 -0.40 6.18 3.60
CA GLN A 131 1.03 6.35 3.38
C GLN A 131 1.81 5.58 4.45
N ILE A 132 3.08 5.31 4.23
CA ILE A 132 4.00 4.90 5.30
C ILE A 132 4.74 6.10 5.88
N ASP A 133 5.07 6.05 7.17
CA ASP A 133 6.02 6.98 7.76
C ASP A 133 7.43 6.63 7.27
N LEU A 134 7.91 7.28 6.22
CA LEU A 134 9.17 6.94 5.55
C LEU A 134 10.36 6.88 6.53
N LYS A 135 10.49 7.86 7.43
CA LYS A 135 11.56 7.87 8.44
C LYS A 135 11.33 6.81 9.52
N GLY A 136 10.11 6.77 10.08
CA GLY A 136 9.73 5.76 11.07
C GLY A 136 9.80 4.33 10.53
N PHE A 137 9.65 4.15 9.23
CA PHE A 137 9.77 2.86 8.57
C PHE A 137 11.21 2.33 8.53
N ALA A 138 12.19 3.18 8.28
CA ALA A 138 13.60 2.78 8.21
C ALA A 138 14.31 2.81 9.58
N ARG A 139 13.81 3.60 10.55
CA ARG A 139 14.43 3.73 11.88
C ARG A 139 14.64 2.40 12.61
N PRO A 140 13.67 1.47 12.68
CA PRO A 140 13.86 0.19 13.37
C PRO A 140 14.97 -0.68 12.77
N LEU A 141 15.29 -0.51 11.48
CA LEU A 141 16.40 -1.22 10.83
C LEU A 141 17.76 -0.69 11.34
N GLY A 142 17.87 0.62 11.54
CA GLY A 142 19.04 1.24 12.17
C GLY A 142 19.19 0.86 13.64
N GLU A 143 18.10 0.84 14.38
CA GLU A 143 18.05 0.37 15.78
C GLU A 143 18.52 -1.08 15.90
N TRP A 144 18.03 -1.96 15.04
CA TRP A 144 18.45 -3.35 15.01
C TRP A 144 19.97 -3.49 14.78
N MET A 145 20.53 -2.73 13.81
CA MET A 145 21.98 -2.73 13.61
C MET A 145 22.74 -2.21 14.83
N ALA A 146 22.25 -1.16 15.45
CA ALA A 146 22.85 -0.60 16.67
C ALA A 146 22.89 -1.59 17.83
N GLU A 147 21.89 -2.45 17.95
CA GLU A 147 21.75 -3.46 19.00
C GLU A 147 22.55 -4.73 18.70
N ASN A 148 22.67 -5.13 17.43
CA ASN A 148 23.21 -6.44 17.03
C ASN A 148 24.65 -6.39 16.48
N ILE A 149 25.21 -5.19 16.23
CA ILE A 149 26.58 -5.00 15.78
C ILE A 149 27.31 -4.12 16.79
N PRO A 150 28.30 -4.66 17.52
CA PRO A 150 28.93 -3.92 18.61
C PRO A 150 29.76 -2.73 18.17
N SER A 151 30.43 -2.82 17.02
CA SER A 151 31.22 -1.73 16.41
C SER A 151 31.61 -2.07 14.98
N GLY A 152 31.95 -1.08 14.19
CA GLY A 152 32.51 -1.26 12.85
C GLY A 152 31.93 -0.31 11.80
N LYS A 153 32.23 -0.62 10.55
CA LYS A 153 31.85 0.20 9.39
C LYS A 153 30.55 -0.30 8.77
N ILE A 154 29.67 0.66 8.46
CA ILE A 154 28.35 0.42 7.84
C ILE A 154 28.32 1.11 6.48
N ALA A 155 27.64 0.52 5.50
CA ALA A 155 27.27 1.17 4.26
C ALA A 155 25.77 1.27 4.06
N ILE A 156 25.33 2.25 3.26
CA ILE A 156 23.95 2.43 2.83
C ILE A 156 23.92 2.36 1.30
N ILE A 157 23.06 1.49 0.76
CA ILE A 157 22.75 1.43 -0.66
C ILE A 157 21.35 2.00 -0.85
N GLU A 158 21.32 3.17 -1.46
CA GLU A 158 20.14 4.03 -1.57
C GLU A 158 19.38 3.78 -2.88
N GLY A 159 18.09 4.11 -2.88
CA GLY A 159 17.28 4.19 -4.09
C GLY A 159 17.64 5.38 -4.97
N THR A 160 16.67 5.81 -5.80
CA THR A 160 16.81 7.02 -6.64
C THR A 160 16.70 8.26 -5.78
N LEU A 161 17.71 9.09 -5.80
CA LEU A 161 17.75 10.36 -5.07
C LEU A 161 16.92 11.44 -5.78
N GLY A 162 16.51 12.45 -5.03
CA GLY A 162 15.77 13.62 -5.54
C GLY A 162 14.24 13.47 -5.53
N ARG A 163 13.72 12.32 -5.07
CA ARG A 163 12.27 12.11 -4.86
C ARG A 163 11.83 12.27 -3.41
N GLY A 164 12.79 12.31 -2.49
CA GLY A 164 12.55 12.45 -1.06
C GLY A 164 12.38 11.14 -0.29
N ASP A 165 11.99 10.04 -0.94
CA ASP A 165 11.77 8.74 -0.30
C ASP A 165 13.09 8.10 0.15
N ALA A 166 14.07 8.00 -0.75
CA ALA A 166 15.38 7.42 -0.44
C ALA A 166 16.11 8.23 0.65
N GLU A 167 16.02 9.55 0.59
CA GLU A 167 16.57 10.46 1.58
C GLU A 167 15.92 10.26 2.96
N ALA A 168 14.59 10.19 3.01
CA ALA A 168 13.85 9.98 4.26
C ALA A 168 14.17 8.62 4.90
N TYR A 169 14.31 7.56 4.10
CA TYR A 169 14.77 6.25 4.59
C TYR A 169 16.18 6.31 5.16
N THR A 170 17.09 6.99 4.48
CA THR A 170 18.45 7.19 4.98
C THR A 170 18.45 7.94 6.32
N GLU A 171 17.68 9.04 6.43
CA GLU A 171 17.55 9.78 7.68
C GLU A 171 17.00 8.92 8.81
N GLY A 172 15.90 8.22 8.59
CA GLY A 172 15.29 7.34 9.59
C GLY A 172 16.26 6.24 10.04
N PHE A 173 16.95 5.59 9.11
CA PHE A 173 17.97 4.59 9.43
C PHE A 173 19.09 5.17 10.29
N LEU A 174 19.61 6.35 9.93
CA LEU A 174 20.67 7.03 10.69
C LEU A 174 20.22 7.44 12.10
N GLU A 175 18.96 7.88 12.28
CA GLU A 175 18.40 8.15 13.60
C GLU A 175 18.42 6.89 14.48
N GLY A 176 18.04 5.73 13.93
CA GLY A 176 18.10 4.45 14.65
C GLY A 176 19.54 4.01 14.96
N LEU A 177 20.43 4.12 13.97
CA LEU A 177 21.85 3.73 14.08
C LEU A 177 22.59 4.56 15.13
N ALA A 178 22.20 5.82 15.34
CA ALA A 178 22.82 6.74 16.29
C ALA A 178 22.78 6.25 17.76
N LYS A 179 21.96 5.22 18.08
CA LYS A 179 21.97 4.57 19.39
C LYS A 179 23.30 3.86 19.69
N ASN A 180 24.09 3.54 18.67
CA ASN A 180 25.43 2.96 18.85
C ASN A 180 26.52 3.83 18.16
N PRO A 181 27.20 4.70 18.91
CA PRO A 181 28.21 5.61 18.36
C PRO A 181 29.50 4.89 17.85
N ASN A 182 29.64 3.58 18.11
CA ASN A 182 30.77 2.78 17.62
C ASN A 182 30.54 2.29 16.17
N LEU A 183 29.37 2.54 15.59
CA LEU A 183 29.06 2.23 14.19
C LEU A 183 29.29 3.48 13.33
N GLN A 184 30.09 3.34 12.28
CA GLN A 184 30.45 4.45 11.40
C GLN A 184 29.93 4.18 9.98
N VAL A 185 29.10 5.08 9.44
CA VAL A 185 28.73 5.03 8.02
C VAL A 185 29.88 5.55 7.18
N VAL A 186 30.49 4.68 6.38
CA VAL A 186 31.66 4.97 5.55
C VAL A 186 31.32 5.12 4.06
N ALA A 187 30.14 4.67 3.63
CA ALA A 187 29.69 4.81 2.26
C ALA A 187 28.16 4.95 2.20
N LYS A 188 27.71 5.86 1.32
CA LYS A 188 26.32 5.97 0.85
C LYS A 188 26.35 6.02 -0.66
N VAL A 189 25.68 5.09 -1.33
CA VAL A 189 25.72 4.95 -2.79
C VAL A 189 24.33 4.72 -3.32
N SER A 190 23.87 5.56 -4.26
CA SER A 190 22.60 5.32 -4.95
C SER A 190 22.78 4.20 -5.99
N ALA A 191 21.90 3.22 -5.92
CA ALA A 191 21.74 2.16 -6.91
C ALA A 191 20.41 2.27 -7.69
N GLU A 192 19.68 3.38 -7.51
CA GLU A 192 18.50 3.76 -8.31
C GLU A 192 17.43 2.66 -8.38
N TRP A 193 17.17 1.97 -7.26
CA TRP A 193 16.26 0.82 -7.15
C TRP A 193 16.61 -0.36 -8.05
N ASN A 194 17.86 -0.43 -8.57
CA ASN A 194 18.30 -1.40 -9.55
C ASN A 194 19.23 -2.45 -8.94
N ARG A 195 18.88 -3.72 -9.11
CA ARG A 195 19.63 -4.89 -8.62
C ARG A 195 21.07 -4.93 -9.11
N GLN A 196 21.29 -4.68 -10.40
CA GLN A 196 22.63 -4.74 -11.01
C GLN A 196 23.52 -3.62 -10.49
N LYS A 197 22.99 -2.39 -10.38
CA LYS A 197 23.73 -1.26 -9.79
C LYS A 197 24.07 -1.51 -8.33
N ALA A 198 23.18 -2.14 -7.56
CA ALA A 198 23.42 -2.52 -6.17
C ALA A 198 24.52 -3.59 -6.05
N TYR A 199 24.56 -4.56 -6.97
CA TYR A 199 25.66 -5.53 -7.06
C TYR A 199 27.02 -4.84 -7.27
N GLU A 200 27.10 -3.90 -8.21
CA GLU A 200 28.29 -3.13 -8.51
C GLU A 200 28.69 -2.23 -7.33
N ALA A 201 27.72 -1.54 -6.72
CA ALA A 201 27.93 -0.74 -5.54
C ALA A 201 28.53 -1.55 -4.37
N ALA A 202 27.94 -2.72 -4.06
CA ALA A 202 28.44 -3.60 -3.01
C ALA A 202 29.86 -4.08 -3.29
N THR A 203 30.16 -4.45 -4.54
CA THR A 203 31.52 -4.87 -4.97
C THR A 203 32.54 -3.75 -4.76
N ASN A 204 32.20 -2.52 -5.11
CA ASN A 204 33.07 -1.35 -4.94
C ASN A 204 33.25 -1.00 -3.46
N ILE A 205 32.16 -1.01 -2.68
CA ILE A 205 32.19 -0.72 -1.24
C ILE A 205 33.09 -1.71 -0.51
N ILE A 206 32.94 -3.03 -0.73
CA ILE A 206 33.75 -4.03 -0.03
C ILE A 206 35.22 -3.99 -0.45
N THR A 207 35.51 -3.55 -1.67
CA THR A 207 36.87 -3.37 -2.17
C THR A 207 37.53 -2.19 -1.47
N ALA A 208 36.82 -1.08 -1.28
CA ALA A 208 37.32 0.11 -0.59
C ALA A 208 37.34 -0.06 0.94
N HIS A 209 36.41 -0.85 1.49
CA HIS A 209 36.24 -1.07 2.93
C HIS A 209 36.10 -2.57 3.21
N PRO A 210 37.18 -3.38 3.14
CA PRO A 210 37.13 -4.84 3.31
C PRO A 210 36.74 -5.29 4.73
N ASP A 211 36.71 -4.37 5.68
CA ASP A 211 36.34 -4.54 7.08
C ASP A 211 34.90 -4.08 7.41
N ILE A 212 34.07 -3.84 6.38
CA ILE A 212 32.65 -3.49 6.57
C ILE A 212 31.90 -4.63 7.26
N VAL A 213 30.99 -4.31 8.19
CA VAL A 213 30.26 -5.28 9.01
C VAL A 213 28.75 -5.24 8.82
N GLY A 214 28.23 -4.21 8.17
CA GLY A 214 26.79 -4.11 7.92
C GLY A 214 26.44 -3.25 6.70
N MET A 215 25.30 -3.56 6.08
CA MET A 215 24.73 -2.80 4.97
C MET A 215 23.22 -2.61 5.16
N PHE A 216 22.75 -1.36 5.06
CA PHE A 216 21.34 -1.06 4.85
C PHE A 216 21.10 -0.90 3.35
N VAL A 217 20.13 -1.65 2.83
CA VAL A 217 19.77 -1.68 1.41
C VAL A 217 18.30 -1.33 1.28
N GLN A 218 17.99 -0.25 0.60
CA GLN A 218 16.66 0.38 0.64
C GLN A 218 15.54 -0.37 -0.10
N ASN A 219 15.79 -1.51 -0.73
CA ASN A 219 14.77 -2.51 -1.07
C ASN A 219 15.40 -3.89 -1.28
N GLU A 220 14.59 -4.93 -1.23
CA GLU A 220 15.09 -6.31 -1.36
C GLU A 220 15.52 -6.66 -2.78
N ASP A 221 15.04 -5.98 -3.82
CA ASP A 221 15.56 -6.19 -5.18
C ASP A 221 17.06 -5.84 -5.26
N MET A 222 17.41 -4.69 -4.70
CA MET A 222 18.82 -4.31 -4.53
C MET A 222 19.55 -5.24 -3.56
N ALA A 223 18.89 -5.70 -2.47
CA ALA A 223 19.49 -6.62 -1.51
C ALA A 223 19.88 -7.96 -2.15
N VAL A 224 19.10 -8.48 -3.11
CA VAL A 224 19.52 -9.65 -3.92
C VAL A 224 20.82 -9.37 -4.65
N GLY A 225 20.98 -8.18 -5.23
CA GLY A 225 22.23 -7.77 -5.88
C GLY A 225 23.41 -7.74 -4.92
N VAL A 226 23.21 -7.16 -3.73
CA VAL A 226 24.22 -7.08 -2.65
C VAL A 226 24.63 -8.48 -2.19
N VAL A 227 23.67 -9.35 -1.88
CA VAL A 227 23.92 -10.74 -1.47
C VAL A 227 24.75 -11.47 -2.50
N ASN A 228 24.37 -11.40 -3.78
CA ASN A 228 25.13 -12.04 -4.88
C ASN A 228 26.58 -11.53 -4.99
N ALA A 229 26.79 -10.21 -4.77
CA ALA A 229 28.14 -9.63 -4.78
C ALA A 229 28.98 -10.17 -3.61
N LEU A 230 28.43 -10.19 -2.39
CA LEU A 230 29.11 -10.65 -1.20
C LEU A 230 29.36 -12.16 -1.21
N GLU A 231 28.44 -12.97 -1.74
CA GLU A 231 28.66 -14.42 -1.95
C GLU A 231 29.84 -14.68 -2.89
N ARG A 232 29.85 -13.98 -4.04
CA ARG A 232 30.90 -14.14 -5.04
C ARG A 232 32.30 -13.90 -4.50
N ILE A 233 32.44 -12.96 -3.56
CA ILE A 233 33.74 -12.60 -2.97
C ILE A 233 33.98 -13.26 -1.60
N GLY A 234 33.07 -14.15 -1.15
CA GLY A 234 33.18 -14.90 0.11
C GLY A 234 33.05 -14.04 1.37
N LYS A 235 32.27 -12.94 1.33
CA LYS A 235 32.13 -11.97 2.42
C LYS A 235 30.72 -11.93 3.05
N LEU A 236 29.78 -12.73 2.57
CA LEU A 236 28.40 -12.68 3.05
C LEU A 236 28.29 -12.89 4.56
N GLU A 237 29.00 -13.86 5.13
CA GLU A 237 28.98 -14.17 6.56
C GLU A 237 29.53 -13.02 7.45
N GLN A 238 30.39 -12.16 6.86
CA GLN A 238 30.97 -11.01 7.55
C GLN A 238 30.01 -9.85 7.69
N VAL A 239 29.06 -9.69 6.75
CA VAL A 239 28.24 -8.48 6.60
C VAL A 239 26.79 -8.76 6.97
N LYS A 240 26.28 -8.07 7.98
CA LYS A 240 24.87 -8.09 8.33
C LYS A 240 24.09 -7.17 7.38
N ILE A 241 23.04 -7.68 6.75
CA ILE A 241 22.22 -6.93 5.79
C ILE A 241 20.83 -6.72 6.37
N VAL A 242 20.32 -5.50 6.35
CA VAL A 242 18.92 -5.20 6.60
C VAL A 242 18.33 -4.48 5.39
N SER A 243 17.04 -4.69 5.16
CA SER A 243 16.35 -4.14 3.98
C SER A 243 14.91 -3.76 4.31
N GLN A 244 14.13 -3.42 3.29
CA GLN A 244 12.72 -3.04 3.46
C GLN A 244 11.88 -3.40 2.24
N ASN A 245 10.55 -3.41 2.44
CA ASN A 245 9.38 -3.65 1.61
C ASN A 245 8.73 -5.04 1.80
N GLY A 246 9.46 -6.09 2.19
CA GLY A 246 8.90 -7.43 2.42
C GLY A 246 8.52 -8.16 1.13
N ALA A 247 9.28 -7.93 0.04
CA ALA A 247 9.07 -8.63 -1.22
C ALA A 247 9.31 -10.15 -1.08
N PRO A 248 8.63 -11.02 -1.85
CA PRO A 248 8.76 -12.47 -1.73
C PRO A 248 10.21 -12.96 -1.76
N TYR A 249 11.02 -12.44 -2.68
CA TYR A 249 12.45 -12.78 -2.76
C TYR A 249 13.27 -12.26 -1.57
N GLY A 250 12.85 -11.18 -0.91
CA GLY A 250 13.44 -10.69 0.34
C GLY A 250 13.15 -11.64 1.50
N LEU A 251 11.91 -12.14 1.58
CA LEU A 251 11.52 -13.15 2.57
C LEU A 251 12.27 -14.47 2.36
N ASP A 252 12.60 -14.84 1.11
CA ASP A 252 13.46 -15.98 0.81
C ASP A 252 14.89 -15.77 1.32
N LEU A 253 15.47 -14.57 1.14
CA LEU A 253 16.78 -14.24 1.72
C LEU A 253 16.78 -14.32 3.25
N ILE A 254 15.69 -13.93 3.93
CA ILE A 254 15.55 -14.08 5.37
C ILE A 254 15.50 -15.58 5.76
N ARG A 255 14.73 -16.38 5.02
CA ARG A 255 14.63 -17.84 5.26
C ARG A 255 15.99 -18.51 5.14
N GLU A 256 16.79 -18.09 4.15
CA GLU A 256 18.14 -18.58 3.92
C GLU A 256 19.18 -18.01 4.90
N GLY A 257 18.84 -17.03 5.74
CA GLY A 257 19.74 -16.36 6.68
C GLY A 257 20.68 -15.33 6.04
N LYS A 258 20.47 -14.98 4.78
CA LYS A 258 21.28 -14.03 3.99
C LYS A 258 20.88 -12.56 4.22
N LEU A 259 19.65 -12.33 4.66
CA LEU A 259 19.10 -11.06 5.11
C LEU A 259 18.64 -11.22 6.56
N GLN A 260 19.02 -10.32 7.44
CA GLN A 260 18.73 -10.47 8.88
C GLN A 260 17.37 -9.92 9.26
N LEU A 261 16.98 -8.79 8.67
CA LEU A 261 15.75 -8.09 8.99
C LEU A 261 15.24 -7.32 7.77
N THR A 262 13.93 -7.33 7.57
CA THR A 262 13.26 -6.36 6.69
C THR A 262 12.11 -5.68 7.43
N ASN A 263 11.87 -4.40 7.15
CA ASN A 263 10.59 -3.79 7.49
C ASN A 263 9.68 -3.91 6.26
N ALA A 264 8.64 -4.71 6.39
CA ALA A 264 7.73 -5.01 5.31
C ALA A 264 6.63 -3.94 5.20
N ASN A 265 6.30 -3.57 3.98
CA ASN A 265 5.19 -2.72 3.59
C ASN A 265 4.45 -3.39 2.42
N PRO A 266 3.71 -4.47 2.70
CA PRO A 266 3.11 -5.26 1.65
C PRO A 266 1.97 -4.53 0.95
N PRO A 267 2.02 -4.38 -0.40
CA PRO A 267 0.98 -3.70 -1.16
C PRO A 267 -0.38 -4.42 -1.08
N SER A 268 -0.36 -5.72 -0.83
CA SER A 268 -1.55 -6.55 -0.74
C SER A 268 -2.45 -6.16 0.44
N ILE A 269 -1.95 -6.19 1.68
CA ILE A 269 -2.75 -5.81 2.85
C ILE A 269 -3.09 -4.32 2.84
N ALA A 270 -2.17 -3.46 2.38
CA ALA A 270 -2.43 -2.02 2.26
C ALA A 270 -3.61 -1.74 1.31
N SER A 271 -3.65 -2.41 0.14
CA SER A 271 -4.74 -2.26 -0.82
C SER A 271 -6.07 -2.85 -0.33
N VAL A 272 -6.05 -3.95 0.43
CA VAL A 272 -7.25 -4.50 1.08
C VAL A 272 -7.82 -3.51 2.10
N MET A 273 -6.97 -2.91 2.94
CA MET A 273 -7.41 -1.92 3.93
C MET A 273 -7.92 -0.64 3.27
N ALA A 274 -7.22 -0.14 2.24
CA ALA A 274 -7.64 1.04 1.48
C ALA A 274 -8.99 0.82 0.78
N LEU A 275 -9.22 -0.36 0.19
CA LEU A 275 -10.52 -0.72 -0.39
C LEU A 275 -11.63 -0.70 0.67
N ARG A 276 -11.40 -1.30 1.83
CA ARG A 276 -12.38 -1.34 2.92
C ARG A 276 -12.73 0.05 3.45
N ILE A 277 -11.72 0.93 3.57
CA ILE A 277 -11.95 2.34 3.96
C ILE A 277 -12.77 3.06 2.89
N LEU A 278 -12.40 2.95 1.61
CA LEU A 278 -13.15 3.56 0.51
C LEU A 278 -14.60 3.08 0.48
N LEU A 279 -14.84 1.79 0.66
CA LEU A 279 -16.22 1.25 0.73
C LEU A 279 -16.98 1.79 1.93
N GLY A 280 -16.34 1.97 3.08
CA GLY A 280 -16.94 2.61 4.25
C GLY A 280 -17.32 4.07 3.98
N VAL A 281 -16.49 4.82 3.24
CA VAL A 281 -16.81 6.19 2.80
C VAL A 281 -18.00 6.20 1.85
N ILE A 282 -18.03 5.32 0.85
CA ILE A 282 -19.14 5.21 -0.11
C ILE A 282 -20.47 4.90 0.60
N LYS A 283 -20.44 4.06 1.62
CA LYS A 283 -21.63 3.69 2.42
C LYS A 283 -22.00 4.72 3.49
N GLY A 284 -21.20 5.76 3.69
CA GLY A 284 -21.39 6.76 4.77
C GLY A 284 -21.10 6.22 6.17
N GLU A 285 -20.37 5.14 6.31
CA GLU A 285 -19.92 4.53 7.57
C GLU A 285 -18.61 5.16 8.09
N ILE A 286 -17.84 5.76 7.18
CA ILE A 286 -16.57 6.44 7.44
C ILE A 286 -16.63 7.84 6.84
N GLU A 287 -16.26 8.85 7.64
CA GLU A 287 -16.13 10.23 7.13
C GLU A 287 -14.95 10.33 6.15
N PRO A 288 -15.09 11.04 5.02
CA PRO A 288 -13.98 11.25 4.08
C PRO A 288 -12.92 12.21 4.65
N GLY A 289 -11.80 12.31 3.96
CA GLY A 289 -10.77 13.31 4.28
C GLY A 289 -9.85 12.91 5.43
N HIS A 290 -9.68 11.61 5.68
CA HIS A 290 -8.78 11.11 6.71
C HIS A 290 -7.47 10.58 6.13
N PHE A 291 -6.42 10.66 6.95
CA PHE A 291 -5.11 10.10 6.66
C PHE A 291 -4.85 8.86 7.52
N TYR A 292 -4.25 7.84 6.92
CA TYR A 292 -3.98 6.55 7.54
C TYR A 292 -2.53 6.12 7.32
N TRP A 293 -1.92 5.49 8.34
CA TRP A 293 -0.68 4.77 8.12
C TRP A 293 -0.96 3.40 7.50
N ALA A 294 -0.23 3.08 6.45
CA ALA A 294 -0.28 1.75 5.86
C ALA A 294 0.28 0.70 6.84
N PRO A 295 -0.26 -0.52 6.88
CA PRO A 295 0.29 -1.59 7.70
C PRO A 295 1.74 -1.88 7.36
N THR A 296 2.59 -1.94 8.39
CA THR A 296 4.01 -2.32 8.29
C THR A 296 4.34 -3.41 9.28
N GLN A 297 5.38 -4.20 9.01
CA GLN A 297 5.77 -5.30 9.88
C GLN A 297 7.27 -5.55 9.80
N LEU A 298 7.95 -5.53 10.95
CA LEU A 298 9.34 -6.00 11.05
C LEU A 298 9.37 -7.52 10.94
N ILE A 299 10.12 -8.04 9.98
CA ILE A 299 10.22 -9.46 9.69
C ILE A 299 11.67 -9.91 9.78
N SER A 300 11.88 -10.90 10.64
CA SER A 300 13.12 -11.66 10.79
C SER A 300 12.83 -13.15 10.60
N LYS A 301 13.82 -13.98 10.80
CA LYS A 301 13.66 -15.44 10.70
C LYS A 301 12.68 -15.99 11.76
N GLU A 302 12.57 -15.32 12.91
CA GLU A 302 11.78 -15.76 14.07
C GLU A 302 10.26 -15.62 13.83
N ASN A 303 9.85 -14.64 13.01
CA ASN A 303 8.43 -14.36 12.74
C ASN A 303 8.04 -14.43 11.25
N LEU A 304 8.89 -15.02 10.42
CA LEU A 304 8.66 -15.15 8.97
C LEU A 304 7.35 -15.89 8.61
N ASN A 305 6.89 -16.79 9.49
CA ASN A 305 5.67 -17.58 9.28
C ASN A 305 4.37 -16.78 9.47
N VAL A 306 4.45 -15.59 10.04
CA VAL A 306 3.29 -14.69 10.25
C VAL A 306 3.45 -13.38 9.49
N ALA A 307 4.37 -13.36 8.51
CA ALA A 307 4.60 -12.19 7.66
C ALA A 307 3.40 -11.88 6.76
N TYR A 308 3.00 -10.61 6.70
CA TYR A 308 2.10 -10.16 5.64
C TYR A 308 2.82 -10.27 4.30
N ARG A 309 2.24 -11.01 3.38
CA ARG A 309 2.89 -11.34 2.11
C ARG A 309 2.34 -10.48 0.96
N TRP A 310 3.19 -10.16 -0.01
CA TRP A 310 2.74 -9.53 -1.25
C TRP A 310 1.85 -10.49 -2.04
N ASP A 311 2.25 -11.76 -2.13
CA ASP A 311 1.62 -12.84 -2.88
C ASP A 311 0.59 -13.61 -2.01
N ALA A 312 -0.07 -12.92 -1.08
CA ALA A 312 -1.05 -13.51 -0.19
C ALA A 312 -2.08 -14.38 -0.93
N SER A 313 -2.45 -15.49 -0.31
CA SER A 313 -3.49 -16.38 -0.79
C SER A 313 -4.90 -15.78 -0.61
N GLU A 314 -5.90 -16.38 -1.23
CA GLU A 314 -7.29 -15.95 -1.04
C GLU A 314 -7.77 -16.13 0.40
N GLU A 315 -7.27 -17.15 1.10
CA GLU A 315 -7.56 -17.44 2.51
C GLU A 315 -6.94 -16.38 3.42
N GLU A 316 -5.67 -16.00 3.19
CA GLU A 316 -5.01 -14.92 3.94
C GLU A 316 -5.75 -13.59 3.76
N ILE A 317 -6.15 -13.26 2.53
CA ILE A 317 -6.93 -12.04 2.24
C ILE A 317 -8.28 -12.09 2.96
N GLU A 318 -8.95 -13.24 3.01
CA GLU A 318 -10.21 -13.39 3.74
C GLU A 318 -10.05 -13.15 5.25
N GLU A 319 -8.95 -13.61 5.86
CA GLU A 319 -8.63 -13.29 7.25
C GLU A 319 -8.36 -11.79 7.44
N TRP A 320 -7.69 -11.13 6.47
CA TRP A 320 -7.47 -9.67 6.53
C TRP A 320 -8.75 -8.85 6.43
N LEU A 321 -9.79 -9.36 5.79
CA LEU A 321 -11.11 -8.71 5.80
C LEU A 321 -11.76 -8.65 7.18
N LYS A 322 -11.32 -9.49 8.13
CA LYS A 322 -11.79 -9.53 9.53
C LYS A 322 -10.98 -8.64 10.46
N LEU A 323 -9.79 -8.20 10.04
CA LEU A 323 -8.93 -7.33 10.86
C LEU A 323 -9.60 -5.96 11.09
N PRO A 324 -9.32 -5.30 12.23
CA PRO A 324 -9.75 -3.92 12.41
C PRO A 324 -9.13 -3.03 11.31
N LEU A 325 -9.85 -1.97 10.91
CA LEU A 325 -9.30 -0.95 10.04
C LEU A 325 -8.24 -0.13 10.81
N PRO A 326 -7.23 0.40 10.12
CA PRO A 326 -6.31 1.35 10.74
C PRO A 326 -7.08 2.59 11.21
N GLU A 327 -6.69 3.09 12.37
CA GLU A 327 -7.25 4.34 12.89
C GLU A 327 -6.75 5.54 12.09
N PRO A 328 -7.62 6.56 11.87
CA PRO A 328 -7.18 7.81 11.27
C PRO A 328 -6.14 8.50 12.17
N VAL A 329 -5.12 9.08 11.56
CA VAL A 329 -4.07 9.79 12.28
C VAL A 329 -3.93 11.23 11.80
N ILE A 330 -3.31 12.08 12.62
CA ILE A 330 -2.89 13.41 12.19
C ILE A 330 -1.76 13.22 11.18
N PRO A 331 -1.92 13.71 9.94
CA PRO A 331 -0.89 13.53 8.94
C PRO A 331 0.38 14.30 9.31
N PRO A 332 1.57 13.84 8.81
CA PRO A 332 2.80 14.58 9.02
C PRO A 332 2.70 15.97 8.37
N PRO A 333 3.44 16.98 8.86
CA PRO A 333 3.55 18.24 8.14
C PRO A 333 4.08 17.97 6.73
N SER A 334 3.60 18.75 5.74
CA SER A 334 4.12 18.68 4.37
C SER A 334 5.63 18.89 4.35
N SER A 335 6.37 17.95 3.79
CA SER A 335 7.81 18.06 3.53
C SER A 335 8.11 19.05 2.43
#